data_2f1cdc5e982384d9969561485110dd01
#
_entry.id   2f1cdc5e982384d9969561485110dd01
#
_cell.length_a   1.000
_cell.length_b   1.000
_cell.length_c   1.000
_cell.angle_alpha   90.00
_cell.angle_beta   90.00
_cell.angle_gamma   90.00
#
_symmetry.space_group_name_H-M   'P 1'
#
loop_
_entity.id
_entity.type
_entity.pdbx_description
1 polymer ?
#
loop_
_entity_poly.entity_id
_entity_poly.type
_entity_poly.pdbx_seq_one_letter_code
_entity_poly.pdbx_strand_id
1 'polypeptide(L)'
;MSLRSIVVRVVVDNRVVNSEFMSTWGLSLHTELIYDDGVRKLLFDVSGDYEVWQHNARLLNINPHEVRAVVISHWHGDHAGALHEVLSLIGGEVPVYSPSGLRRWGASEFNVIECGEGTEVLPDVYTTGTAGYLIAEHGLAIRLAGKGIVLLVGCSHPGLRHLIRRATEVFGGSRMYSVVGGFHITSEAEGVDVAEYLRSVGVKYVVPLHCTGDEARSAIERVFRADCIRTGAGGVIKF
;
A
#
# COMPACT_ATOMS: atom_id res chain seq x y z
N MET A 1 -21.84 -2.85 9.86
CA MET A 1 -21.11 -2.34 8.68
C MET A 1 -20.10 -3.39 8.30
N SER A 2 -20.06 -3.82 7.04
CA SER A 2 -19.14 -4.86 6.58
C SER A 2 -18.44 -4.40 5.30
N LEU A 3 -17.12 -4.55 5.24
CA LEU A 3 -16.33 -4.25 4.04
C LEU A 3 -16.41 -5.44 3.07
N ARG A 4 -17.06 -5.24 1.92
CA ARG A 4 -17.39 -6.30 0.94
C ARG A 4 -16.29 -6.52 -0.08
N SER A 5 -15.72 -5.43 -0.57
CA SER A 5 -14.70 -5.46 -1.62
C SER A 5 -13.89 -4.18 -1.61
N ILE A 6 -12.74 -4.21 -2.27
CA ILE A 6 -11.91 -3.03 -2.50
C ILE A 6 -11.49 -2.94 -3.95
N VAL A 7 -11.25 -1.70 -4.39
CA VAL A 7 -10.58 -1.41 -5.66
C VAL A 7 -9.31 -0.64 -5.35
N VAL A 8 -8.17 -1.22 -5.70
CA VAL A 8 -6.85 -0.58 -5.57
C VAL A 8 -6.42 -0.10 -6.95
N ARG A 9 -6.18 1.23 -7.07
CA ARG A 9 -5.58 1.84 -8.26
C ARG A 9 -4.14 2.16 -7.97
N VAL A 10 -3.24 1.71 -8.83
CA VAL A 10 -1.81 2.05 -8.75
C VAL A 10 -1.63 3.41 -9.40
N VAL A 11 -1.47 4.45 -8.59
CA VAL A 11 -1.29 5.83 -9.07
C VAL A 11 0.15 6.04 -9.50
N VAL A 12 1.11 5.62 -8.68
CA VAL A 12 2.54 5.69 -8.99
C VAL A 12 3.20 4.35 -8.74
N ASP A 13 4.01 3.93 -9.68
CA ASP A 13 4.92 2.78 -9.61
C ASP A 13 6.10 3.01 -10.56
N ASN A 14 7.16 2.22 -10.42
CA ASN A 14 8.34 2.27 -11.31
C ASN A 14 8.02 1.78 -12.75
N ARG A 15 6.86 1.19 -12.95
CA ARG A 15 6.37 0.68 -14.24
C ARG A 15 4.98 1.22 -14.52
N VAL A 16 4.58 1.15 -15.79
CA VAL A 16 3.25 1.58 -16.26
C VAL A 16 2.53 0.43 -16.94
N VAL A 17 1.20 0.47 -16.95
CA VAL A 17 0.38 -0.49 -17.71
C VAL A 17 0.36 -0.19 -19.19
N ASN A 18 0.50 1.09 -19.57
CA ASN A 18 0.61 1.57 -20.96
C ASN A 18 1.28 2.95 -21.00
N SER A 19 1.57 3.46 -22.19
CA SER A 19 2.33 4.69 -22.41
C SER A 19 1.58 6.00 -22.11
N GLU A 20 0.31 5.96 -21.75
CA GLU A 20 -0.45 7.15 -21.32
C GLU A 20 -0.08 7.54 -19.88
N PHE A 21 0.29 6.55 -19.05
CA PHE A 21 0.72 6.76 -17.68
C PHE A 21 2.21 7.07 -17.59
N MET A 22 2.57 7.84 -16.57
CA MET A 22 3.95 8.17 -16.24
C MET A 22 4.45 7.29 -15.11
N SER A 23 5.72 6.85 -15.19
CA SER A 23 6.41 6.12 -14.11
C SER A 23 7.47 7.00 -13.47
N THR A 24 7.68 6.80 -12.19
CA THR A 24 8.83 7.33 -11.44
C THR A 24 9.21 6.34 -10.34
N TRP A 25 10.39 6.52 -9.77
CA TRP A 25 10.76 5.73 -8.59
C TRP A 25 9.89 6.17 -7.40
N GLY A 26 8.97 5.32 -6.98
CA GLY A 26 8.05 5.61 -5.88
C GLY A 26 6.79 4.76 -5.92
N LEU A 27 5.97 4.94 -4.89
CA LEU A 27 4.69 4.23 -4.76
C LEU A 27 3.58 5.18 -4.35
N SER A 28 2.41 5.03 -4.94
CA SER A 28 1.14 5.57 -4.45
C SER A 28 -0.01 4.69 -4.88
N LEU A 29 -0.85 4.31 -3.93
CA LEU A 29 -2.03 3.49 -4.15
C LEU A 29 -3.28 4.26 -3.70
N HIS A 30 -4.26 4.40 -4.59
CA HIS A 30 -5.58 4.88 -4.23
C HIS A 30 -6.51 3.68 -4.01
N THR A 31 -7.16 3.63 -2.86
CA THR A 31 -8.02 2.50 -2.49
C THR A 31 -9.46 2.95 -2.25
N GLU A 32 -10.39 2.35 -2.95
CA GLU A 32 -11.83 2.46 -2.68
C GLU A 32 -12.25 1.26 -1.82
N LEU A 33 -12.86 1.56 -0.71
CA LEU A 33 -13.38 0.61 0.29
C LEU A 33 -14.91 0.57 0.15
N ILE A 34 -15.44 -0.55 -0.31
CA ILE A 34 -16.87 -0.71 -0.64
C ILE A 34 -17.54 -1.43 0.52
N TYR A 35 -18.27 -0.66 1.32
CA TYR A 35 -19.06 -1.13 2.46
C TYR A 35 -20.53 -1.29 2.09
N ASP A 36 -21.31 -1.93 2.96
CA ASP A 36 -22.77 -2.04 2.80
C ASP A 36 -23.49 -0.68 2.75
N ASP A 37 -22.91 0.35 3.35
CA ASP A 37 -23.47 1.69 3.53
C ASP A 37 -22.83 2.77 2.63
N GLY A 38 -21.92 2.40 1.74
CA GLY A 38 -21.28 3.31 0.81
C GLY A 38 -19.81 3.06 0.57
N VAL A 39 -19.17 3.97 -0.14
CA VAL A 39 -17.75 3.89 -0.52
C VAL A 39 -16.94 4.91 0.27
N ARG A 40 -15.79 4.49 0.79
CA ARG A 40 -14.79 5.36 1.40
C ARG A 40 -13.50 5.23 0.62
N LYS A 41 -12.72 6.31 0.53
CA LYS A 41 -11.50 6.36 -0.27
C LYS A 41 -10.32 6.81 0.58
N LEU A 42 -9.17 6.18 0.38
CA LEU A 42 -7.92 6.55 1.02
C LEU A 42 -6.74 6.48 0.03
N LEU A 43 -5.65 7.14 0.40
CA LEU A 43 -4.35 6.99 -0.24
C LEU A 43 -3.41 6.21 0.69
N PHE A 44 -2.65 5.29 0.11
CA PHE A 44 -1.51 4.64 0.73
C PHE A 44 -0.26 5.06 -0.03
N ASP A 45 0.61 5.83 0.61
CA ASP A 45 1.72 6.59 0.04
C ASP A 45 1.30 7.61 -1.03
N VAL A 46 2.15 8.59 -1.28
CA VAL A 46 1.88 9.70 -2.20
C VAL A 46 3.00 9.94 -3.20
N SER A 47 4.00 9.01 -3.27
CA SER A 47 5.18 9.19 -4.13
C SER A 47 6.10 10.34 -3.70
N GLY A 48 7.18 10.54 -4.45
CA GLY A 48 8.08 11.69 -4.36
C GLY A 48 7.88 12.72 -5.46
N ASP A 49 7.06 12.39 -6.47
CA ASP A 49 6.86 13.21 -7.66
C ASP A 49 5.39 13.58 -7.82
N TYR A 50 5.06 14.82 -7.48
CA TYR A 50 3.69 15.33 -7.56
C TYR A 50 3.17 15.43 -8.98
N GLU A 51 4.00 15.79 -9.97
CA GLU A 51 3.57 15.95 -11.36
C GLU A 51 3.15 14.59 -11.93
N VAL A 52 3.94 13.55 -11.72
CA VAL A 52 3.61 12.18 -12.09
C VAL A 52 2.35 11.72 -11.36
N TRP A 53 2.25 11.97 -10.06
CA TRP A 53 1.08 11.62 -9.26
C TRP A 53 -0.19 12.28 -9.81
N GLN A 54 -0.16 13.60 -10.05
CA GLN A 54 -1.30 14.38 -10.54
C GLN A 54 -1.74 13.93 -11.93
N HIS A 55 -0.78 13.72 -12.85
CA HIS A 55 -1.06 13.22 -14.19
C HIS A 55 -1.81 11.88 -14.15
N ASN A 56 -1.27 10.92 -13.44
CA ASN A 56 -1.84 9.58 -13.35
C ASN A 56 -3.19 9.57 -12.60
N ALA A 57 -3.33 10.36 -11.53
CA ALA A 57 -4.57 10.48 -10.80
C ALA A 57 -5.73 10.99 -11.68
N ARG A 58 -5.45 11.95 -12.58
CA ARG A 58 -6.43 12.44 -13.56
C ARG A 58 -6.87 11.34 -14.52
N LEU A 59 -5.93 10.59 -15.09
CA LEU A 59 -6.25 9.48 -16.01
C LEU A 59 -7.03 8.36 -15.33
N LEU A 60 -6.78 8.12 -14.04
CA LEU A 60 -7.51 7.16 -13.22
C LEU A 60 -8.87 7.67 -12.73
N ASN A 61 -9.26 8.91 -13.10
CA ASN A 61 -10.48 9.59 -12.64
C ASN A 61 -10.59 9.63 -11.10
N ILE A 62 -9.47 9.85 -10.41
CA ILE A 62 -9.43 10.01 -8.97
C ILE A 62 -9.85 11.45 -8.63
N ASN A 63 -10.91 11.59 -7.83
CA ASN A 63 -11.27 12.87 -7.24
C ASN A 63 -10.59 13.01 -5.86
N PRO A 64 -9.57 13.88 -5.70
CA PRO A 64 -8.84 14.01 -4.45
C PRO A 64 -9.72 14.45 -3.28
N HIS A 65 -10.75 15.26 -3.51
CA HIS A 65 -11.66 15.75 -2.45
C HIS A 65 -12.49 14.65 -1.78
N GLU A 66 -12.51 13.44 -2.35
CA GLU A 66 -13.22 12.28 -1.77
C GLU A 66 -12.30 11.43 -0.87
N VAL A 67 -11.00 11.71 -0.84
CA VAL A 67 -10.05 11.03 0.04
C VAL A 67 -10.34 11.39 1.50
N ARG A 68 -10.44 10.37 2.36
CA ARG A 68 -10.80 10.51 3.78
C ARG A 68 -9.62 10.26 4.73
N ALA A 69 -8.56 9.65 4.25
CA ALA A 69 -7.34 9.40 4.99
C ALA A 69 -6.16 9.23 4.04
N VAL A 70 -4.99 9.63 4.51
CA VAL A 70 -3.71 9.30 3.88
C VAL A 70 -2.92 8.44 4.85
N VAL A 71 -2.34 7.34 4.37
CA VAL A 71 -1.48 6.46 5.16
C VAL A 71 -0.10 6.47 4.53
N ILE A 72 0.91 6.89 5.27
CA ILE A 72 2.31 6.90 4.83
C ILE A 72 3.00 5.67 5.41
N SER A 73 3.40 4.74 4.55
CA SER A 73 4.07 3.51 4.97
C SER A 73 5.36 3.77 5.74
N HIS A 74 6.17 4.70 5.26
CA HIS A 74 7.41 5.19 5.88
C HIS A 74 7.85 6.53 5.26
N TRP A 75 8.80 7.23 5.91
CA TRP A 75 9.17 8.60 5.54
C TRP A 75 10.29 8.72 4.49
N HIS A 76 10.51 7.76 3.60
CA HIS A 76 11.36 7.97 2.42
C HIS A 76 10.69 8.91 1.42
N GLY A 77 11.50 9.69 0.70
CA GLY A 77 11.01 10.69 -0.23
C GLY A 77 10.16 10.14 -1.37
N ASP A 78 10.44 8.94 -1.82
CA ASP A 78 9.71 8.23 -2.88
C ASP A 78 8.35 7.66 -2.42
N HIS A 79 8.00 7.82 -1.13
CA HIS A 79 6.69 7.45 -0.54
C HIS A 79 5.93 8.65 0.03
N ALA A 80 6.64 9.66 0.55
CA ALA A 80 6.04 10.78 1.26
C ALA A 80 6.43 12.16 0.70
N GLY A 81 7.27 12.22 -0.36
CA GLY A 81 7.83 13.48 -0.83
C GLY A 81 6.81 14.46 -1.38
N ALA A 82 5.74 13.98 -2.03
CA ALA A 82 4.67 14.80 -2.58
C ALA A 82 3.52 15.06 -1.58
N LEU A 83 3.72 14.79 -0.28
CA LEU A 83 2.63 14.85 0.72
C LEU A 83 2.01 16.24 0.82
N HIS A 84 2.82 17.29 0.82
CA HIS A 84 2.33 18.67 0.93
C HIS A 84 1.39 19.04 -0.23
N GLU A 85 1.83 18.78 -1.46
CA GLU A 85 1.08 19.10 -2.68
C GLU A 85 -0.20 18.27 -2.78
N VAL A 86 -0.11 16.97 -2.47
CA VAL A 86 -1.27 16.07 -2.50
C VAL A 86 -2.30 16.47 -1.44
N LEU A 87 -1.89 16.81 -0.20
CA LEU A 87 -2.82 17.27 0.83
C LEU A 87 -3.43 18.62 0.48
N SER A 88 -2.66 19.53 -0.11
CA SER A 88 -3.18 20.81 -0.61
C SER A 88 -4.26 20.61 -1.68
N LEU A 89 -4.08 19.60 -2.55
CA LEU A 89 -5.06 19.26 -3.58
C LEU A 89 -6.31 18.55 -3.01
N ILE A 90 -6.14 17.71 -2.00
CA ILE A 90 -7.25 17.05 -1.29
C ILE A 90 -8.15 18.10 -0.64
N GLY A 91 -7.56 19.11 -0.02
CA GLY A 91 -8.25 20.15 0.73
C GLY A 91 -8.81 19.65 2.07
N GLY A 92 -8.96 20.55 3.05
CA GLY A 92 -9.47 20.22 4.38
C GLY A 92 -8.46 19.51 5.29
N GLU A 93 -8.89 19.20 6.50
CA GLU A 93 -8.09 18.50 7.50
C GLU A 93 -8.26 16.97 7.36
N VAL A 94 -7.51 16.37 6.43
CA VAL A 94 -7.49 14.92 6.26
C VAL A 94 -6.43 14.33 7.19
N PRO A 95 -6.74 13.30 8.00
CA PRO A 95 -5.76 12.64 8.87
C PRO A 95 -4.69 11.92 8.06
N VAL A 96 -3.43 12.07 8.48
CA VAL A 96 -2.27 11.38 7.92
C VAL A 96 -1.77 10.37 8.94
N TYR A 97 -1.94 9.10 8.68
CA TYR A 97 -1.44 8.02 9.53
C TYR A 97 -0.02 7.68 9.14
N SER A 98 0.91 7.68 10.09
CA SER A 98 2.32 7.40 9.83
C SER A 98 2.94 6.50 10.90
N PRO A 99 4.07 5.83 10.61
CA PRO A 99 4.84 5.16 11.64
C PRO A 99 5.29 6.15 12.71
N SER A 100 5.36 5.69 13.97
CA SER A 100 5.94 6.47 15.07
C SER A 100 7.45 6.62 14.90
N GLY A 101 8.00 7.74 15.34
CA GLY A 101 9.43 8.01 15.35
C GLY A 101 9.80 9.26 14.55
N LEU A 102 10.95 9.21 13.87
CA LEU A 102 11.49 10.38 13.16
C LEU A 102 10.55 10.86 12.05
N ARG A 103 9.93 12.00 12.27
CA ARG A 103 9.19 12.74 11.24
C ARG A 103 10.19 13.47 10.33
N ARG A 104 10.01 13.37 9.03
CA ARG A 104 10.72 14.22 8.06
C ARG A 104 9.80 15.31 7.53
N TRP A 105 10.37 16.50 7.27
CA TRP A 105 9.86 17.57 6.40
C TRP A 105 8.44 18.07 6.69
N GLY A 106 8.28 19.11 7.52
CA GLY A 106 7.02 19.83 7.63
C GLY A 106 5.83 19.07 8.21
N ALA A 107 6.04 17.87 8.76
CA ALA A 107 4.96 17.04 9.30
C ALA A 107 4.18 17.70 10.44
N SER A 108 4.72 18.76 11.05
CA SER A 108 4.03 19.59 12.05
C SER A 108 2.88 20.43 11.48
N GLU A 109 2.82 20.60 10.16
CA GLU A 109 1.78 21.38 9.48
C GLU A 109 0.53 20.54 9.17
N PHE A 110 0.60 19.21 9.35
CA PHE A 110 -0.47 18.28 9.02
C PHE A 110 -1.06 17.62 10.26
N ASN A 111 -2.30 17.16 10.15
CA ASN A 111 -2.95 16.34 11.16
C ASN A 111 -2.35 14.91 11.13
N VAL A 112 -1.14 14.74 11.67
CA VAL A 112 -0.42 13.46 11.68
C VAL A 112 -0.75 12.66 12.93
N ILE A 113 -1.22 11.43 12.70
CA ILE A 113 -1.50 10.41 13.72
C ILE A 113 -0.38 9.38 13.68
N GLU A 114 0.44 9.32 14.72
CA GLU A 114 1.50 8.32 14.84
C GLU A 114 0.94 6.97 15.29
N CYS A 115 1.26 5.93 14.54
CA CYS A 115 0.76 4.57 14.71
C CYS A 115 1.83 3.63 15.26
N GLY A 116 2.14 3.71 16.56
CA GLY A 116 3.09 2.80 17.23
C GLY A 116 2.59 1.36 17.24
N GLU A 117 1.31 1.17 17.51
CA GLU A 117 0.61 -0.10 17.45
C GLU A 117 -0.40 -0.11 16.30
N GLY A 118 -1.09 -1.24 16.11
CA GLY A 118 -2.17 -1.34 15.12
C GLY A 118 -3.26 -0.32 15.40
N THR A 119 -3.43 0.63 14.49
CA THR A 119 -4.35 1.78 14.64
C THR A 119 -5.46 1.68 13.60
N GLU A 120 -6.70 1.82 14.03
CA GLU A 120 -7.84 1.85 13.11
C GLU A 120 -7.84 3.15 12.31
N VAL A 121 -7.85 3.02 10.98
CA VAL A 121 -7.94 4.13 10.01
C VAL A 121 -9.39 4.35 9.59
N LEU A 122 -10.06 3.26 9.29
CA LEU A 122 -11.48 3.16 8.92
C LEU A 122 -11.99 1.78 9.39
N PRO A 123 -13.30 1.54 9.48
CA PRO A 123 -13.83 0.22 9.86
C PRO A 123 -13.24 -0.91 9.03
N ASP A 124 -12.73 -1.95 9.66
CA ASP A 124 -12.02 -3.09 9.04
C ASP A 124 -10.70 -2.72 8.32
N VAL A 125 -10.13 -1.54 8.57
CA VAL A 125 -8.87 -1.04 7.99
C VAL A 125 -7.94 -0.55 9.10
N TYR A 126 -6.81 -1.20 9.27
CA TYR A 126 -5.85 -0.92 10.34
C TYR A 126 -4.44 -0.78 9.80
N THR A 127 -3.65 0.13 10.38
CA THR A 127 -2.19 0.03 10.22
C THR A 127 -1.69 -1.20 10.97
N THR A 128 -0.57 -1.78 10.53
CA THR A 128 0.05 -2.91 11.24
C THR A 128 0.80 -2.47 12.52
N GLY A 129 0.82 -1.17 12.78
CA GLY A 129 1.71 -0.56 13.78
C GLY A 129 3.17 -0.53 13.33
N THR A 130 3.94 0.35 13.91
CA THR A 130 5.34 0.60 13.55
C THR A 130 6.22 -0.62 13.78
N ALA A 131 7.02 -0.95 12.79
CA ALA A 131 8.06 -1.97 12.83
C ALA A 131 9.36 -1.42 12.24
N GLY A 132 10.50 -2.08 12.53
CA GLY A 132 11.82 -1.65 12.09
C GLY A 132 12.48 -0.66 13.05
N TYR A 133 13.81 -0.77 13.16
CA TYR A 133 14.62 0.08 14.04
C TYR A 133 15.28 1.25 13.28
N LEU A 134 15.88 0.98 12.13
CA LEU A 134 16.56 2.00 11.31
C LEU A 134 15.57 2.75 10.43
N ILE A 135 14.64 2.03 9.83
CA ILE A 135 13.56 2.56 9.00
C ILE A 135 12.25 2.08 9.62
N ALA A 136 11.57 3.01 10.28
CA ALA A 136 10.25 2.76 10.84
C ALA A 136 9.22 2.67 9.69
N GLU A 137 8.54 1.54 9.58
CA GLU A 137 7.54 1.28 8.54
C GLU A 137 6.34 0.52 9.10
N HIS A 138 5.16 0.74 8.52
CA HIS A 138 3.97 -0.06 8.73
C HIS A 138 3.27 -0.37 7.40
N GLY A 139 2.51 -1.45 7.38
CA GLY A 139 1.58 -1.76 6.30
C GLY A 139 0.16 -1.32 6.66
N LEU A 140 -0.74 -1.39 5.67
CA LEU A 140 -2.17 -1.19 5.84
C LEU A 140 -2.91 -2.52 5.63
N ALA A 141 -3.46 -3.06 6.69
CA ALA A 141 -4.20 -4.31 6.71
C ALA A 141 -5.71 -4.02 6.56
N ILE A 142 -6.35 -4.62 5.56
CA ILE A 142 -7.75 -4.42 5.19
C ILE A 142 -8.46 -5.77 5.23
N ARG A 143 -9.42 -5.94 6.14
CA ARG A 143 -10.16 -7.19 6.31
C ARG A 143 -11.43 -7.21 5.45
N LEU A 144 -11.45 -8.06 4.44
CA LEU A 144 -12.62 -8.29 3.59
C LEU A 144 -13.51 -9.40 4.16
N ALA A 145 -14.81 -9.13 4.25
CA ALA A 145 -15.78 -10.10 4.73
C ALA A 145 -15.77 -11.39 3.89
N GLY A 146 -15.57 -12.52 4.56
CA GLY A 146 -15.54 -13.86 3.95
C GLY A 146 -14.29 -14.20 3.14
N LYS A 147 -13.38 -13.24 2.88
CA LYS A 147 -12.15 -13.48 2.09
C LYS A 147 -10.88 -13.55 2.96
N GLY A 148 -10.66 -12.57 3.84
CA GLY A 148 -9.46 -12.44 4.65
C GLY A 148 -8.79 -11.06 4.48
N ILE A 149 -7.52 -10.96 4.83
CA ILE A 149 -6.77 -9.72 4.87
C ILE A 149 -6.10 -9.43 3.53
N VAL A 150 -6.33 -8.24 2.97
CA VAL A 150 -5.48 -7.63 1.94
C VAL A 150 -4.51 -6.71 2.66
N LEU A 151 -3.22 -6.92 2.45
CA LEU A 151 -2.15 -6.10 3.04
C LEU A 151 -1.51 -5.24 1.97
N LEU A 152 -1.54 -3.91 2.16
CA LEU A 152 -0.76 -2.97 1.37
C LEU A 152 0.55 -2.68 2.10
N VAL A 153 1.67 -2.72 1.40
CA VAL A 153 3.03 -2.46 1.94
C VAL A 153 3.78 -1.46 1.08
N GLY A 154 4.62 -0.64 1.71
CA GLY A 154 5.48 0.33 1.02
C GLY A 154 6.69 -0.34 0.40
N CYS A 155 7.74 -0.50 1.20
CA CYS A 155 8.98 -1.20 0.82
C CYS A 155 9.21 -2.51 1.57
N SER A 156 8.55 -2.70 2.70
CA SER A 156 8.77 -3.87 3.58
C SER A 156 10.18 -3.92 4.22
N HIS A 157 10.75 -2.75 4.57
CA HIS A 157 12.07 -2.67 5.22
C HIS A 157 12.22 -3.52 6.49
N PRO A 158 11.18 -3.66 7.35
CA PRO A 158 11.25 -4.57 8.51
C PRO A 158 11.19 -6.05 8.14
N GLY A 159 11.04 -6.35 6.84
CA GLY A 159 10.79 -7.68 6.31
C GLY A 159 9.30 -7.98 6.13
N LEU A 160 8.95 -8.44 4.92
CA LEU A 160 7.54 -8.72 4.54
C LEU A 160 6.88 -9.73 5.50
N ARG A 161 7.61 -10.77 5.93
CA ARG A 161 7.12 -11.77 6.90
C ARG A 161 6.70 -11.13 8.23
N HIS A 162 7.44 -10.11 8.67
CA HIS A 162 7.12 -9.39 9.90
C HIS A 162 5.83 -8.58 9.76
N LEU A 163 5.67 -7.84 8.66
CA LEU A 163 4.45 -7.07 8.39
C LEU A 163 3.21 -7.96 8.25
N ILE A 164 3.34 -9.12 7.61
CA ILE A 164 2.25 -10.11 7.49
C ILE A 164 1.83 -10.63 8.87
N ARG A 165 2.79 -11.00 9.73
CA ARG A 165 2.50 -11.43 11.10
C ARG A 165 1.71 -10.36 11.86
N ARG A 166 2.17 -9.11 11.84
CA ARG A 166 1.47 -8.00 12.49
C ARG A 166 0.07 -7.75 11.90
N ALA A 167 -0.09 -7.84 10.58
CA ALA A 167 -1.40 -7.73 9.95
C ALA A 167 -2.39 -8.81 10.42
N THR A 168 -1.91 -10.05 10.61
CA THR A 168 -2.75 -11.12 11.14
C THR A 168 -3.07 -10.93 12.63
N GLU A 169 -2.12 -10.43 13.43
CA GLU A 169 -2.30 -10.11 14.85
C GLU A 169 -3.37 -9.05 15.08
N VAL A 170 -3.35 -7.96 14.29
CA VAL A 170 -4.35 -6.87 14.37
C VAL A 170 -5.79 -7.39 14.22
N PHE A 171 -5.99 -8.44 13.44
CA PHE A 171 -7.31 -9.03 13.20
C PHE A 171 -7.50 -10.40 13.90
N GLY A 172 -6.81 -10.63 15.01
CA GLY A 172 -7.00 -11.80 15.86
C GLY A 172 -6.74 -13.13 15.15
N GLY A 173 -5.74 -13.20 14.26
CA GLY A 173 -5.36 -14.40 13.53
C GLY A 173 -6.16 -14.66 12.24
N SER A 174 -6.81 -13.64 11.68
CA SER A 174 -7.49 -13.77 10.40
C SER A 174 -6.49 -14.13 9.28
N ARG A 175 -6.92 -15.00 8.37
CA ARG A 175 -6.08 -15.46 7.25
C ARG A 175 -5.70 -14.34 6.28
N MET A 176 -4.51 -14.43 5.71
CA MET A 176 -4.12 -13.57 4.60
C MET A 176 -4.90 -13.94 3.32
N TYR A 177 -5.20 -12.95 2.50
CA TYR A 177 -5.85 -13.13 1.20
C TYR A 177 -5.00 -12.60 0.07
N SER A 178 -4.44 -11.38 0.22
CA SER A 178 -3.58 -10.78 -0.79
C SER A 178 -2.51 -9.89 -0.17
N VAL A 179 -1.39 -9.70 -0.89
CA VAL A 179 -0.34 -8.74 -0.55
C VAL A 179 -0.03 -7.89 -1.78
N VAL A 180 -0.02 -6.57 -1.62
CA VAL A 180 0.17 -5.58 -2.69
C VAL A 180 1.24 -4.58 -2.26
N GLY A 181 2.25 -4.33 -3.09
CA GLY A 181 3.28 -3.31 -2.85
C GLY A 181 4.71 -3.77 -3.06
N GLY A 182 5.66 -3.06 -2.48
CA GLY A 182 7.09 -3.32 -2.58
C GLY A 182 7.58 -4.34 -1.54
N PHE A 183 8.42 -5.28 -1.97
CA PHE A 183 8.91 -6.36 -1.10
C PHE A 183 10.38 -6.23 -0.74
N HIS A 184 11.06 -5.24 -1.28
CA HIS A 184 12.48 -4.93 -1.04
C HIS A 184 13.41 -6.12 -1.25
N ILE A 185 13.18 -6.88 -2.31
CA ILE A 185 13.94 -8.04 -2.75
C ILE A 185 14.30 -7.90 -4.22
N THR A 186 15.47 -8.43 -4.63
CA THR A 186 15.96 -8.23 -6.00
C THR A 186 16.29 -9.53 -6.71
N SER A 187 16.81 -10.52 -6.00
CA SER A 187 17.27 -11.78 -6.59
C SER A 187 16.16 -12.80 -6.79
N GLU A 188 16.40 -13.74 -7.71
CA GLU A 188 15.51 -14.88 -7.94
C GLU A 188 15.31 -15.72 -6.67
N ALA A 189 16.38 -15.97 -5.92
CA ALA A 189 16.33 -16.78 -4.70
C ALA A 189 15.42 -16.17 -3.62
N GLU A 190 15.53 -14.84 -3.40
CA GLU A 190 14.64 -14.12 -2.50
C GLU A 190 13.19 -14.17 -3.00
N GLY A 191 12.99 -14.03 -4.31
CA GLY A 191 11.67 -14.10 -4.93
C GLY A 191 10.99 -15.46 -4.70
N VAL A 192 11.73 -16.57 -4.84
CA VAL A 192 11.23 -17.93 -4.56
C VAL A 192 10.89 -18.07 -3.07
N ASP A 193 11.82 -17.68 -2.17
CA ASP A 193 11.64 -17.79 -0.72
C ASP A 193 10.39 -17.00 -0.23
N VAL A 194 10.22 -15.78 -0.73
CA VAL A 194 9.05 -14.96 -0.40
C VAL A 194 7.77 -15.59 -0.97
N ALA A 195 7.79 -16.06 -2.20
CA ALA A 195 6.60 -16.65 -2.83
C ALA A 195 6.15 -17.94 -2.11
N GLU A 196 7.08 -18.81 -1.74
CA GLU A 196 6.78 -20.03 -0.96
C GLU A 196 6.21 -19.69 0.41
N TYR A 197 6.80 -18.71 1.10
CA TYR A 197 6.26 -18.23 2.37
C TYR A 197 4.84 -17.68 2.22
N LEU A 198 4.58 -16.82 1.23
CA LEU A 198 3.25 -16.26 0.99
C LEU A 198 2.21 -17.37 0.75
N ARG A 199 2.55 -18.40 -0.03
CA ARG A 199 1.69 -19.57 -0.21
C ARG A 199 1.45 -20.34 1.09
N SER A 200 2.48 -20.49 1.92
CA SER A 200 2.39 -21.22 3.19
C SER A 200 1.46 -20.57 4.20
N VAL A 201 1.34 -19.23 4.17
CA VAL A 201 0.42 -18.46 5.03
C VAL A 201 -0.95 -18.19 4.38
N GLY A 202 -1.24 -18.82 3.25
CA GLY A 202 -2.55 -18.82 2.61
C GLY A 202 -2.84 -17.62 1.71
N VAL A 203 -1.82 -16.85 1.31
CA VAL A 203 -1.98 -15.76 0.33
C VAL A 203 -2.43 -16.35 -1.01
N LYS A 204 -3.57 -15.88 -1.50
CA LYS A 204 -4.12 -16.26 -2.79
C LYS A 204 -3.55 -15.41 -3.92
N TYR A 205 -3.60 -14.09 -3.79
CA TYR A 205 -3.12 -13.15 -4.81
C TYR A 205 -1.93 -12.36 -4.33
N VAL A 206 -0.97 -12.12 -5.22
CA VAL A 206 0.21 -11.29 -4.95
C VAL A 206 0.39 -10.25 -6.05
N VAL A 207 0.72 -9.03 -5.65
CA VAL A 207 0.93 -7.89 -6.56
C VAL A 207 2.26 -7.23 -6.21
N PRO A 208 3.39 -7.73 -6.73
CA PRO A 208 4.71 -7.15 -6.46
C PRO A 208 4.89 -5.84 -7.25
N LEU A 209 5.12 -4.73 -6.55
CA LEU A 209 5.29 -3.39 -7.09
C LEU A 209 6.65 -2.79 -6.69
N HIS A 210 6.91 -1.57 -7.13
CA HIS A 210 7.95 -0.64 -6.71
C HIS A 210 9.34 -1.29 -6.53
N CYS A 211 9.85 -1.40 -5.31
CA CYS A 211 11.19 -1.90 -4.98
C CYS A 211 11.35 -3.43 -5.10
N THR A 212 10.39 -4.14 -5.68
CA THR A 212 10.55 -5.55 -6.04
C THR A 212 11.24 -5.66 -7.40
N GLY A 213 12.47 -6.18 -7.44
CA GLY A 213 13.28 -6.32 -8.64
C GLY A 213 12.74 -7.31 -9.67
N ASP A 214 13.19 -7.24 -10.92
CA ASP A 214 12.64 -8.02 -12.03
C ASP A 214 12.86 -9.52 -11.88
N GLU A 215 14.02 -9.94 -11.38
CA GLU A 215 14.31 -11.36 -11.13
C GLU A 215 13.41 -11.91 -10.03
N ALA A 216 13.25 -11.16 -8.93
CA ALA A 216 12.35 -11.53 -7.84
C ALA A 216 10.89 -11.60 -8.30
N ARG A 217 10.41 -10.60 -9.08
CA ARG A 217 9.06 -10.61 -9.66
C ARG A 217 8.83 -11.83 -10.54
N SER A 218 9.78 -12.16 -11.40
CA SER A 218 9.70 -13.33 -12.29
C SER A 218 9.65 -14.63 -11.49
N ALA A 219 10.38 -14.73 -10.39
CA ALA A 219 10.36 -15.88 -9.50
C ALA A 219 8.99 -16.01 -8.79
N ILE A 220 8.47 -14.92 -8.22
CA ILE A 220 7.14 -14.88 -7.59
C ILE A 220 6.06 -15.33 -8.59
N GLU A 221 6.15 -14.85 -9.82
CA GLU A 221 5.20 -15.19 -10.87
C GLU A 221 5.23 -16.69 -11.24
N ARG A 222 6.40 -17.30 -11.33
CA ARG A 222 6.50 -18.74 -11.58
C ARG A 222 5.77 -19.56 -10.51
N VAL A 223 5.81 -19.11 -9.24
CA VAL A 223 5.15 -19.78 -8.11
C VAL A 223 3.64 -19.50 -8.08
N PHE A 224 3.25 -18.23 -8.25
CA PHE A 224 1.85 -17.81 -8.17
C PHE A 224 1.07 -17.95 -9.48
N ARG A 225 1.74 -18.00 -10.63
CA ARG A 225 1.13 -18.13 -11.96
C ARG A 225 0.03 -17.07 -12.18
N ALA A 226 -1.18 -17.47 -12.49
CA ALA A 226 -2.33 -16.59 -12.73
C ALA A 226 -2.76 -15.79 -11.47
N ASP A 227 -2.33 -16.20 -10.29
CA ASP A 227 -2.59 -15.49 -9.04
C ASP A 227 -1.56 -14.37 -8.76
N CYS A 228 -0.49 -14.24 -9.56
CA CYS A 228 0.39 -13.10 -9.57
C CYS A 228 -0.16 -12.04 -10.53
N ILE A 229 -0.60 -10.91 -9.98
CA ILE A 229 -1.17 -9.83 -10.79
C ILE A 229 -0.04 -8.90 -11.23
N ARG A 230 0.27 -8.94 -12.53
CA ARG A 230 1.22 -8.03 -13.16
C ARG A 230 0.57 -6.69 -13.40
N THR A 231 1.15 -5.62 -12.88
CA THR A 231 0.65 -4.27 -13.05
C THR A 231 1.72 -3.22 -12.76
N GLY A 232 1.38 -1.95 -12.88
CA GLY A 232 2.15 -0.76 -12.60
C GLY A 232 1.22 0.44 -12.54
N ALA A 233 1.75 1.67 -12.62
CA ALA A 233 0.93 2.88 -12.65
C ALA A 233 -0.13 2.79 -13.76
N GLY A 234 -1.36 3.14 -13.43
CA GLY A 234 -2.55 2.96 -14.27
C GLY A 234 -3.30 1.65 -14.02
N GLY A 235 -2.73 0.73 -13.26
CA GLY A 235 -3.36 -0.56 -12.94
C GLY A 235 -4.55 -0.42 -11.98
N VAL A 236 -5.57 -1.27 -12.19
CA VAL A 236 -6.77 -1.33 -11.36
C VAL A 236 -7.00 -2.77 -10.92
N ILE A 237 -6.94 -3.01 -9.62
CA ILE A 237 -7.04 -4.34 -9.00
C ILE A 237 -8.32 -4.37 -8.16
N LYS A 238 -9.08 -5.46 -8.25
CA LYS A 238 -10.32 -5.65 -7.48
C LYS A 238 -10.23 -6.91 -6.63
N PHE A 239 -10.53 -6.79 -5.37
CA PHE A 239 -10.58 -7.89 -4.41
C PHE A 239 -11.96 -8.06 -3.78
#